data_2a8d83eb90f45070f76a41374c0dd92c
#
_entry.id   2a8d83eb90f45070f76a41374c0dd92c
#
_cell.length_a   1.000
_cell.length_b   1.000
_cell.length_c   1.000
_cell.angle_alpha   90.00
_cell.angle_beta   90.00
_cell.angle_gamma   90.00
#
_symmetry.space_group_name_H-M   'P 1'
#
loop_
_entity.id
_entity.type
_entity.pdbx_description
1 polymer ?
#
loop_
_entity_poly.entity_id
_entity_poly.type
_entity_poly.pdbx_seq_one_letter_code
_entity_poly.pdbx_strand_id
1 'polypeptide(L)'
;MEDLPIYLMPDLSSSMWQEDPARAITAMKVAIAFASIGLDQHDRVGLFPFGESLDTSVRPTSGRGRLSLLATALTKIGTAARERKSGTDLAASLSKMRGLGLRQGLMVVVSDFFDSNGIDAMLTELKRTRHRPLLVSIARKQDRQPELQGDVRVRDCETGDVHDVSIDAGVLKRYSDAYDSHFDQLKAFATSRQGSLLTVDHDQDVMPQLAALFDNGGYLV
;
A
#
# COMPACT_ATOMS: atom_id res chain seq x y z
N MET A 1 -25.22 5.20 15.03
CA MET A 1 -23.86 5.35 14.50
C MET A 1 -23.94 5.22 13.00
N GLU A 2 -23.41 6.16 12.23
CA GLU A 2 -23.35 5.99 10.79
C GLU A 2 -22.25 4.99 10.45
N ASP A 3 -22.56 4.00 9.59
CA ASP A 3 -21.59 3.04 9.08
C ASP A 3 -20.48 3.78 8.31
N LEU A 4 -19.25 3.69 8.75
CA LEU A 4 -18.11 4.24 8.02
C LEU A 4 -17.68 3.26 6.92
N PRO A 5 -17.76 3.60 5.63
CA PRO A 5 -17.21 2.73 4.60
C PRO A 5 -15.68 2.69 4.68
N ILE A 6 -15.11 1.49 4.67
CA ILE A 6 -13.66 1.25 4.64
C ILE A 6 -13.31 0.62 3.29
N TYR A 7 -12.38 1.21 2.58
CA TYR A 7 -11.92 0.79 1.26
C TYR A 7 -10.48 0.32 1.36
N LEU A 8 -10.26 -0.99 1.26
CA LEU A 8 -8.95 -1.61 1.38
C LEU A 8 -8.31 -1.72 0.00
N MET A 9 -7.19 -1.07 -0.20
CA MET A 9 -6.43 -1.03 -1.45
C MET A 9 -5.03 -1.62 -1.26
N PRO A 10 -4.88 -2.95 -1.18
CA PRO A 10 -3.56 -3.57 -1.17
C PRO A 10 -2.95 -3.56 -2.57
N ASP A 11 -1.67 -3.20 -2.62
CA ASP A 11 -0.83 -3.28 -3.80
C ASP A 11 -0.44 -4.73 -4.08
N LEU A 12 -0.77 -5.19 -5.28
CA LEU A 12 -0.46 -6.53 -5.76
C LEU A 12 0.34 -6.48 -7.09
N SER A 13 1.03 -5.36 -7.34
CA SER A 13 1.95 -5.20 -8.47
C SER A 13 3.09 -6.21 -8.44
N SER A 14 3.76 -6.41 -9.57
CA SER A 14 4.82 -7.42 -9.67
C SER A 14 6.02 -7.11 -8.79
N SER A 15 6.34 -5.84 -8.54
CA SER A 15 7.40 -5.43 -7.61
C SER A 15 7.16 -5.99 -6.21
N MET A 16 5.92 -5.99 -5.74
CA MET A 16 5.52 -6.51 -4.43
C MET A 16 5.64 -8.04 -4.30
N TRP A 17 5.88 -8.77 -5.41
CA TRP A 17 6.06 -10.24 -5.43
C TRP A 17 7.51 -10.69 -5.63
N GLN A 18 8.48 -9.76 -5.75
CA GLN A 18 9.88 -10.09 -6.09
C GLN A 18 10.66 -10.74 -4.95
N GLU A 19 10.23 -10.53 -3.72
CA GLU A 19 10.94 -10.99 -2.53
C GLU A 19 10.36 -12.29 -1.98
N ASP A 20 11.12 -12.98 -1.12
CA ASP A 20 10.65 -14.15 -0.37
C ASP A 20 10.97 -13.96 1.13
N PRO A 21 9.95 -13.81 1.99
CA PRO A 21 8.51 -13.73 1.66
C PRO A 21 8.15 -12.46 0.88
N ALA A 22 7.11 -12.52 0.04
CA ALA A 22 6.69 -11.40 -0.79
C ALA A 22 5.99 -10.30 0.02
N ARG A 23 6.28 -9.02 -0.28
CA ARG A 23 5.60 -7.85 0.35
C ARG A 23 4.09 -7.85 0.10
N ALA A 24 3.65 -8.35 -1.05
CA ALA A 24 2.23 -8.52 -1.35
C ALA A 24 1.50 -9.36 -0.31
N ILE A 25 2.15 -10.42 0.25
CA ILE A 25 1.57 -11.23 1.32
C ILE A 25 1.37 -10.39 2.58
N THR A 26 2.34 -9.55 2.92
CA THR A 26 2.24 -8.61 4.05
C THR A 26 1.12 -7.60 3.82
N ALA A 27 1.02 -7.02 2.62
CA ALA A 27 -0.06 -6.10 2.25
C ALA A 27 -1.45 -6.77 2.36
N MET A 28 -1.56 -8.03 1.93
CA MET A 28 -2.80 -8.80 2.07
C MET A 28 -3.15 -9.06 3.55
N LYS A 29 -2.18 -9.42 4.39
CA LYS A 29 -2.39 -9.61 5.83
C LYS A 29 -2.85 -8.33 6.51
N VAL A 30 -2.22 -7.19 6.21
CA VAL A 30 -2.63 -5.86 6.69
C VAL A 30 -4.06 -5.56 6.27
N ALA A 31 -4.40 -5.74 4.99
CA ALA A 31 -5.76 -5.49 4.49
C ALA A 31 -6.80 -6.35 5.22
N ILE A 32 -6.52 -7.63 5.47
CA ILE A 32 -7.46 -8.52 6.18
C ILE A 32 -7.57 -8.16 7.66
N ALA A 33 -6.50 -7.69 8.32
CA ALA A 33 -6.57 -7.21 9.69
C ALA A 33 -7.49 -5.97 9.80
N PHE A 34 -7.35 -4.99 8.91
CA PHE A 34 -8.26 -3.84 8.84
C PHE A 34 -9.70 -4.27 8.50
N ALA A 35 -9.87 -5.25 7.61
CA ALA A 35 -11.20 -5.81 7.32
C ALA A 35 -11.85 -6.42 8.57
N SER A 36 -11.07 -7.18 9.35
CA SER A 36 -11.56 -7.80 10.59
C SER A 36 -12.06 -6.77 11.58
N ILE A 37 -11.27 -5.71 11.82
CA ILE A 37 -11.61 -4.63 12.75
C ILE A 37 -12.86 -3.89 12.29
N GLY A 38 -12.91 -3.47 11.01
CA GLY A 38 -14.06 -2.74 10.49
C GLY A 38 -15.35 -3.57 10.53
N LEU A 39 -15.30 -4.84 10.13
CA LEU A 39 -16.47 -5.72 10.19
C LEU A 39 -16.93 -6.01 11.62
N ASP A 40 -16.00 -6.05 12.59
CA ASP A 40 -16.32 -6.22 14.01
C ASP A 40 -17.01 -4.99 14.59
N GLN A 41 -16.64 -3.81 14.11
CA GLN A 41 -17.28 -2.53 14.44
C GLN A 41 -18.56 -2.27 13.65
N HIS A 42 -19.03 -3.23 12.85
CA HIS A 42 -20.21 -3.14 11.98
C HIS A 42 -20.06 -2.17 10.81
N ASP A 43 -18.84 -1.75 10.49
CA ASP A 43 -18.57 -0.93 9.30
C ASP A 43 -18.74 -1.71 7.99
N ARG A 44 -18.83 -0.96 6.90
CA ARG A 44 -18.92 -1.55 5.54
C ARG A 44 -17.52 -1.61 4.95
N VAL A 45 -17.01 -2.81 4.72
CA VAL A 45 -15.67 -3.04 4.18
C VAL A 45 -15.73 -3.49 2.73
N GLY A 46 -15.01 -2.78 1.87
CA GLY A 46 -14.81 -3.13 0.46
C GLY A 46 -13.34 -3.39 0.16
N LEU A 47 -13.09 -4.22 -0.86
CA LEU A 47 -11.74 -4.63 -1.25
C LEU A 47 -11.47 -4.18 -2.69
N PHE A 48 -10.39 -3.43 -2.89
CA PHE A 48 -10.01 -2.77 -4.14
C PHE A 48 -8.51 -2.97 -4.42
N PRO A 49 -8.04 -4.21 -4.60
CA PRO A 49 -6.64 -4.48 -4.89
C PRO A 49 -6.21 -3.81 -6.19
N PHE A 50 -4.96 -3.40 -6.28
CA PHE A 50 -4.43 -2.74 -7.46
C PHE A 50 -3.04 -3.25 -7.84
N GLY A 51 -2.62 -2.94 -9.05
CA GLY A 51 -1.31 -3.06 -9.66
C GLY A 51 -1.24 -2.00 -10.75
N GLU A 52 -1.08 -2.38 -12.02
CA GLU A 52 -1.14 -1.47 -13.17
C GLU A 52 -2.51 -0.76 -13.30
N SER A 53 -3.56 -1.36 -12.78
CA SER A 53 -4.88 -0.75 -12.65
C SER A 53 -5.64 -1.37 -11.49
N LEU A 54 -6.74 -0.72 -11.10
CA LEU A 54 -7.65 -1.26 -10.10
C LEU A 54 -8.21 -2.61 -10.58
N ASP A 55 -7.99 -3.65 -9.79
CA ASP A 55 -8.46 -5.01 -10.08
C ASP A 55 -9.96 -5.19 -9.74
N THR A 56 -10.46 -6.40 -9.97
CA THR A 56 -11.85 -6.73 -9.62
C THR A 56 -12.07 -6.51 -8.13
N SER A 57 -12.98 -5.61 -7.81
CA SER A 57 -13.24 -5.21 -6.45
C SER A 57 -14.41 -5.96 -5.83
N VAL A 58 -14.35 -6.15 -4.52
CA VAL A 58 -15.50 -6.54 -3.71
C VAL A 58 -16.14 -5.27 -3.16
N ARG A 59 -17.39 -5.02 -3.54
CA ARG A 59 -18.15 -3.85 -3.06
C ARG A 59 -18.30 -3.87 -1.54
N PRO A 60 -18.38 -2.71 -0.88
CA PRO A 60 -18.54 -2.63 0.57
C PRO A 60 -19.69 -3.47 1.10
N THR A 61 -19.36 -4.35 2.02
CA THR A 61 -20.26 -5.29 2.69
C THR A 61 -20.07 -5.19 4.20
N SER A 62 -21.09 -5.53 4.99
CA SER A 62 -21.04 -5.52 6.45
C SER A 62 -21.39 -6.90 7.02
N GLY A 63 -21.03 -7.09 8.29
CA GLY A 63 -21.29 -8.32 9.04
C GLY A 63 -20.07 -9.23 9.17
N ARG A 64 -19.85 -9.74 10.38
CA ARG A 64 -18.68 -10.56 10.76
C ARG A 64 -18.43 -11.76 9.86
N GLY A 65 -19.48 -12.41 9.36
CA GLY A 65 -19.37 -13.56 8.44
C GLY A 65 -18.75 -13.22 7.08
N ARG A 66 -18.57 -11.93 6.75
CA ARG A 66 -17.98 -11.49 5.46
C ARG A 66 -16.46 -11.53 5.43
N LEU A 67 -15.78 -11.64 6.57
CA LEU A 67 -14.31 -11.70 6.62
C LEU A 67 -13.76 -12.86 5.78
N SER A 68 -14.33 -14.04 5.90
CA SER A 68 -13.91 -15.22 5.11
C SER A 68 -14.10 -15.00 3.61
N LEU A 69 -15.17 -14.32 3.21
CA LEU A 69 -15.41 -13.96 1.80
C LEU A 69 -14.33 -13.00 1.28
N LEU A 70 -14.01 -11.95 2.05
CA LEU A 70 -12.97 -10.99 1.67
C LEU A 70 -11.60 -11.65 1.61
N ALA A 71 -11.25 -12.51 2.58
CA ALA A 71 -10.00 -13.23 2.60
C ALA A 71 -9.87 -14.18 1.39
N THR A 72 -10.91 -14.93 1.07
CA THR A 72 -10.95 -15.83 -0.08
C THR A 72 -10.81 -15.05 -1.39
N ALA A 73 -11.54 -13.94 -1.53
CA ALA A 73 -11.46 -13.08 -2.72
C ALA A 73 -10.05 -12.52 -2.88
N LEU A 74 -9.46 -11.99 -1.80
CA LEU A 74 -8.11 -11.42 -1.84
C LEU A 74 -7.05 -12.46 -2.18
N THR A 75 -7.12 -13.66 -1.60
CA THR A 75 -6.22 -14.76 -1.92
C THR A 75 -6.30 -15.13 -3.41
N LYS A 76 -7.51 -15.25 -3.95
CA LYS A 76 -7.71 -15.55 -5.38
C LYS A 76 -7.14 -14.46 -6.27
N ILE A 77 -7.39 -13.19 -5.95
CA ILE A 77 -6.87 -12.04 -6.71
C ILE A 77 -5.34 -12.00 -6.60
N GLY A 78 -4.77 -12.19 -5.42
CA GLY A 78 -3.32 -12.20 -5.19
C GLY A 78 -2.62 -13.31 -5.97
N THR A 79 -3.17 -14.53 -6.00
CA THR A 79 -2.63 -15.62 -6.82
C THR A 79 -2.61 -15.25 -8.31
N ALA A 80 -3.71 -14.70 -8.82
CA ALA A 80 -3.79 -14.26 -10.21
C ALA A 80 -2.86 -13.08 -10.52
N ALA A 81 -2.67 -12.15 -9.58
CA ALA A 81 -1.76 -11.00 -9.73
C ALA A 81 -0.30 -11.44 -9.79
N ARG A 82 0.10 -12.42 -8.96
CA ARG A 82 1.46 -13.00 -8.97
C ARG A 82 1.84 -13.57 -10.34
N GLU A 83 0.88 -14.14 -11.07
CA GLU A 83 1.11 -14.74 -12.40
C GLU A 83 1.16 -13.69 -13.52
N ARG A 84 0.46 -12.55 -13.36
CA ARG A 84 0.28 -11.54 -14.43
C ARG A 84 1.49 -10.64 -14.68
N LYS A 85 2.42 -10.51 -13.74
CA LYS A 85 3.59 -9.62 -13.84
C LYS A 85 3.21 -8.20 -14.32
N SER A 86 2.28 -7.57 -13.65
CA SER A 86 1.82 -6.21 -13.96
C SER A 86 2.64 -5.15 -13.23
N GLY A 87 2.88 -4.00 -13.84
CA GLY A 87 3.50 -2.84 -13.19
C GLY A 87 2.63 -2.23 -12.08
N THR A 88 3.09 -1.12 -11.53
CA THR A 88 2.38 -0.33 -10.51
C THR A 88 1.88 0.98 -11.11
N ASP A 89 0.57 1.26 -10.98
CA ASP A 89 -0.02 2.57 -11.27
C ASP A 89 -1.14 2.88 -10.26
N LEU A 90 -0.73 3.44 -9.12
CA LEU A 90 -1.67 3.85 -8.08
C LEU A 90 -2.55 5.02 -8.57
N ALA A 91 -2.00 5.92 -9.39
CA ALA A 91 -2.75 7.07 -9.89
C ALA A 91 -3.91 6.64 -10.80
N ALA A 92 -3.68 5.72 -11.74
CA ALA A 92 -4.74 5.14 -12.58
C ALA A 92 -5.78 4.39 -11.73
N SER A 93 -5.34 3.64 -10.74
CA SER A 93 -6.20 2.89 -9.82
C SER A 93 -7.12 3.79 -8.99
N LEU A 94 -6.59 4.90 -8.46
CA LEU A 94 -7.36 5.92 -7.73
C LEU A 94 -8.37 6.63 -8.66
N SER A 95 -7.96 6.96 -9.89
CA SER A 95 -8.84 7.55 -10.88
C SER A 95 -10.02 6.64 -11.21
N LYS A 96 -9.76 5.35 -11.39
CA LYS A 96 -10.80 4.32 -11.63
C LYS A 96 -11.72 4.15 -10.42
N MET A 97 -11.16 4.10 -9.21
CA MET A 97 -11.94 4.03 -7.96
C MET A 97 -12.87 5.24 -7.81
N ARG A 98 -12.40 6.45 -8.12
CA ARG A 98 -13.23 7.67 -8.09
C ARG A 98 -14.43 7.56 -9.02
N GLY A 99 -14.27 6.92 -10.19
CA GLY A 99 -15.36 6.67 -11.14
C GLY A 99 -16.45 5.74 -10.62
N LEU A 100 -16.21 4.98 -9.54
CA LEU A 100 -17.21 4.08 -8.95
C LEU A 100 -18.28 4.80 -8.11
N GLY A 101 -18.15 6.11 -7.86
CA GLY A 101 -19.15 6.91 -7.14
C GLY A 101 -19.34 6.47 -5.68
N LEU A 102 -18.30 5.97 -5.02
CA LEU A 102 -18.36 5.45 -3.65
C LEU A 102 -18.65 6.59 -2.65
N ARG A 103 -19.37 6.28 -1.56
CA ARG A 103 -19.57 7.21 -0.44
C ARG A 103 -18.23 7.58 0.18
N GLN A 104 -18.14 8.79 0.76
CA GLN A 104 -16.95 9.17 1.54
C GLN A 104 -16.75 8.20 2.70
N GLY A 105 -15.48 7.80 2.92
CA GLY A 105 -15.11 6.84 3.95
C GLY A 105 -13.61 6.82 4.18
N LEU A 106 -13.13 5.84 4.92
CA LEU A 106 -11.71 5.58 5.13
C LEU A 106 -11.14 4.81 3.93
N MET A 107 -10.06 5.30 3.35
CA MET A 107 -9.32 4.63 2.28
C MET A 107 -7.97 4.17 2.82
N VAL A 108 -7.80 2.86 2.94
CA VAL A 108 -6.57 2.22 3.42
C VAL A 108 -5.78 1.74 2.22
N VAL A 109 -4.71 2.46 1.88
CA VAL A 109 -3.79 2.08 0.79
C VAL A 109 -2.58 1.40 1.41
N VAL A 110 -2.28 0.17 0.97
CA VAL A 110 -1.17 -0.63 1.50
C VAL A 110 -0.22 -0.96 0.36
N SER A 111 0.97 -0.34 0.35
CA SER A 111 1.96 -0.43 -0.73
C SER A 111 3.35 -0.10 -0.18
N ASP A 112 4.40 -0.32 -0.94
CA ASP A 112 5.72 0.28 -0.69
C ASP A 112 5.77 1.74 -1.18
N PHE A 113 4.75 2.19 -1.93
CA PHE A 113 4.60 3.53 -2.51
C PHE A 113 5.68 3.93 -3.52
N PHE A 114 6.36 2.97 -4.12
CA PHE A 114 7.23 3.22 -5.27
C PHE A 114 6.46 2.95 -6.56
N ASP A 115 6.18 4.01 -7.30
CA ASP A 115 5.42 4.00 -8.55
C ASP A 115 6.28 4.61 -9.66
N SER A 116 6.36 3.95 -10.80
CA SER A 116 7.15 4.41 -11.95
C SER A 116 6.69 5.78 -12.48
N ASN A 117 5.43 6.17 -12.24
CA ASN A 117 4.90 7.48 -12.60
C ASN A 117 5.32 8.60 -11.62
N GLY A 118 5.99 8.24 -10.52
CA GLY A 118 6.51 9.14 -9.52
C GLY A 118 5.47 9.68 -8.52
N ILE A 119 6.00 10.27 -7.45
CA ILE A 119 5.18 10.74 -6.32
C ILE A 119 4.18 11.85 -6.69
N ASP A 120 4.53 12.73 -7.62
CA ASP A 120 3.66 13.84 -7.99
C ASP A 120 2.36 13.39 -8.67
N ALA A 121 2.43 12.37 -9.53
CA ALA A 121 1.26 11.77 -10.16
C ALA A 121 0.36 11.12 -9.10
N MET A 122 0.95 10.33 -8.20
CA MET A 122 0.27 9.69 -7.07
C MET A 122 -0.42 10.73 -6.17
N LEU A 123 0.30 11.74 -5.71
CA LEU A 123 -0.25 12.79 -4.83
C LEU A 123 -1.35 13.60 -5.52
N THR A 124 -1.24 13.82 -6.82
CA THR A 124 -2.26 14.54 -7.61
C THR A 124 -3.59 13.77 -7.57
N GLU A 125 -3.57 12.46 -7.80
CA GLU A 125 -4.79 11.65 -7.75
C GLU A 125 -5.29 11.43 -6.32
N LEU A 126 -4.40 11.23 -5.35
CA LEU A 126 -4.77 11.17 -3.94
C LEU A 126 -5.50 12.45 -3.48
N LYS A 127 -5.03 13.64 -3.90
CA LYS A 127 -5.70 14.93 -3.60
C LYS A 127 -7.12 15.04 -4.18
N ARG A 128 -7.41 14.32 -5.25
CA ARG A 128 -8.74 14.30 -5.91
C ARG A 128 -9.73 13.36 -5.24
N THR A 129 -9.28 12.47 -4.35
CA THR A 129 -10.17 11.56 -3.62
C THR A 129 -10.92 12.33 -2.53
N ARG A 130 -12.14 11.87 -2.23
CA ARG A 130 -12.94 12.42 -1.12
C ARG A 130 -12.77 11.63 0.18
N HIS A 131 -12.04 10.52 0.10
CA HIS A 131 -11.85 9.61 1.22
C HIS A 131 -10.76 10.15 2.16
N ARG A 132 -10.89 9.85 3.44
CA ARG A 132 -9.82 10.05 4.42
C ARG A 132 -8.73 9.01 4.16
N PRO A 133 -7.48 9.39 3.88
CA PRO A 133 -6.44 8.43 3.56
C PRO A 133 -5.82 7.85 4.85
N LEU A 134 -5.65 6.54 4.88
CA LEU A 134 -4.73 5.83 5.75
C LEU A 134 -3.73 5.11 4.85
N LEU A 135 -2.52 5.65 4.78
CA LEU A 135 -1.44 5.08 4.00
C LEU A 135 -0.65 4.13 4.88
N VAL A 136 -0.44 2.90 4.44
CA VAL A 136 0.34 1.88 5.15
C VAL A 136 1.49 1.45 4.26
N SER A 137 2.69 1.92 4.60
CA SER A 137 3.92 1.57 3.89
C SER A 137 4.44 0.23 4.36
N ILE A 138 4.67 -0.69 3.42
CA ILE A 138 5.40 -1.94 3.67
C ILE A 138 6.87 -1.69 3.32
N ALA A 139 7.72 -1.59 4.33
CA ALA A 139 9.11 -1.21 4.15
C ALA A 139 10.06 -2.18 4.87
N ARG A 140 11.31 -2.20 4.42
CA ARG A 140 12.45 -2.81 5.09
C ARG A 140 13.44 -1.73 5.48
N LYS A 141 14.25 -2.00 6.49
CA LYS A 141 15.35 -1.12 6.86
C LYS A 141 16.30 -0.87 5.68
N GLN A 142 16.55 -1.91 4.87
CA GLN A 142 17.42 -1.86 3.70
C GLN A 142 16.86 -1.00 2.56
N ASP A 143 15.57 -0.75 2.49
CA ASP A 143 14.97 0.14 1.48
C ASP A 143 15.48 1.58 1.64
N ARG A 144 15.65 2.02 2.88
CA ARG A 144 16.20 3.36 3.19
C ARG A 144 17.70 3.38 3.19
N GLN A 145 18.35 2.30 3.64
CA GLN A 145 19.79 2.20 3.82
C GLN A 145 20.30 0.91 3.18
N PRO A 146 20.41 0.86 1.84
CA PRO A 146 20.89 -0.32 1.16
C PRO A 146 22.37 -0.56 1.46
N GLU A 147 22.71 -1.80 1.76
CA GLU A 147 24.10 -2.24 2.02
C GLU A 147 24.79 -2.57 0.69
N LEU A 148 24.95 -1.56 -0.16
CA LEU A 148 25.58 -1.68 -1.48
C LEU A 148 26.84 -0.85 -1.54
N GLN A 149 27.90 -1.36 -2.22
CA GLN A 149 29.16 -0.66 -2.41
C GLN A 149 29.86 -1.09 -3.70
N GLY A 150 30.55 -0.16 -4.35
CA GLY A 150 31.32 -0.39 -5.56
C GLY A 150 30.46 -0.41 -6.82
N ASP A 151 30.96 -1.05 -7.87
CA ASP A 151 30.27 -1.12 -9.15
C ASP A 151 29.22 -2.24 -9.12
N VAL A 152 27.98 -1.86 -9.29
CA VAL A 152 26.83 -2.77 -9.27
C VAL A 152 25.99 -2.62 -10.53
N ARG A 153 25.38 -3.71 -10.93
CA ARG A 153 24.40 -3.72 -12.02
C ARG A 153 23.00 -3.77 -11.42
N VAL A 154 22.26 -2.67 -11.55
CA VAL A 154 20.89 -2.55 -11.09
C VAL A 154 19.95 -2.88 -12.24
N ARG A 155 18.96 -3.72 -11.95
CA ARG A 155 17.90 -4.08 -12.91
C ARG A 155 16.57 -3.58 -12.37
N ASP A 156 15.85 -2.82 -13.19
CA ASP A 156 14.49 -2.45 -12.92
C ASP A 156 13.58 -3.70 -13.01
N CYS A 157 12.79 -3.93 -11.96
CA CYS A 157 11.95 -5.13 -11.85
C CYS A 157 10.68 -5.07 -12.70
N GLU A 158 10.24 -3.88 -13.11
CA GLU A 158 9.04 -3.67 -13.91
C GLU A 158 9.36 -3.58 -15.41
N THR A 159 10.38 -2.77 -15.79
CA THR A 159 10.76 -2.57 -17.18
C THR A 159 11.78 -3.60 -17.67
N GLY A 160 12.58 -4.15 -16.76
CA GLY A 160 13.71 -5.04 -17.04
C GLY A 160 14.97 -4.31 -17.49
N ASP A 161 14.96 -2.96 -17.51
CA ASP A 161 16.11 -2.14 -17.87
C ASP A 161 17.28 -2.37 -16.92
N VAL A 162 18.48 -2.28 -17.44
CA VAL A 162 19.72 -2.57 -16.70
C VAL A 162 20.63 -1.36 -16.76
N HIS A 163 21.09 -0.92 -15.59
CA HIS A 163 22.00 0.19 -15.42
C HIS A 163 23.23 -0.22 -14.61
N ASP A 164 24.43 0.08 -15.11
CA ASP A 164 25.66 -0.05 -14.33
C ASP A 164 25.85 1.23 -13.50
N VAL A 165 25.97 1.10 -12.20
CA VAL A 165 26.05 2.22 -11.24
C VAL A 165 27.21 1.99 -10.28
N SER A 166 28.06 3.00 -10.12
CA SER A 166 29.10 3.01 -9.06
C SER A 166 28.53 3.61 -7.78
N ILE A 167 28.46 2.80 -6.74
CA ILE A 167 27.88 3.19 -5.46
C ILE A 167 28.99 3.59 -4.49
N ASP A 168 29.00 4.85 -4.13
CA ASP A 168 29.82 5.45 -3.08
C ASP A 168 28.94 6.01 -1.93
N ALA A 169 29.60 6.50 -0.89
CA ALA A 169 28.90 7.10 0.26
C ALA A 169 28.06 8.33 -0.12
N GLY A 170 28.45 9.07 -1.16
CA GLY A 170 27.71 10.23 -1.65
C GLY A 170 26.43 9.81 -2.38
N VAL A 171 26.49 8.73 -3.17
CA VAL A 171 25.32 8.13 -3.83
C VAL A 171 24.34 7.62 -2.79
N LEU A 172 24.82 6.86 -1.79
CA LEU A 172 23.96 6.33 -0.73
C LEU A 172 23.30 7.44 0.08
N LYS A 173 24.04 8.52 0.37
CA LYS A 173 23.46 9.68 1.07
C LYS A 173 22.34 10.34 0.25
N ARG A 174 22.57 10.62 -1.05
CA ARG A 174 21.53 11.20 -1.92
C ARG A 174 20.30 10.30 -2.05
N TYR A 175 20.52 8.98 -2.11
CA TYR A 175 19.43 8.01 -2.12
C TYR A 175 18.60 8.08 -0.84
N SER A 176 19.24 8.05 0.34
CA SER A 176 18.57 8.15 1.63
C SER A 176 17.81 9.47 1.79
N ASP A 177 18.41 10.59 1.37
CA ASP A 177 17.77 11.91 1.40
C ASP A 177 16.53 11.95 0.48
N ALA A 178 16.60 11.33 -0.71
CA ALA A 178 15.48 11.22 -1.64
C ALA A 178 14.37 10.31 -1.09
N TYR A 179 14.74 9.19 -0.48
CA TYR A 179 13.81 8.28 0.21
C TYR A 179 13.04 9.02 1.30
N ASP A 180 13.74 9.72 2.19
CA ASP A 180 13.13 10.47 3.28
C ASP A 180 12.20 11.57 2.75
N SER A 181 12.64 12.33 1.74
CA SER A 181 11.81 13.36 1.08
C SER A 181 10.53 12.79 0.48
N HIS A 182 10.60 11.59 -0.12
CA HIS A 182 9.43 10.90 -0.69
C HIS A 182 8.38 10.59 0.39
N PHE A 183 8.81 9.97 1.50
CA PHE A 183 7.91 9.62 2.59
C PHE A 183 7.42 10.82 3.39
N ASP A 184 8.21 11.88 3.52
CA ASP A 184 7.77 13.14 4.12
C ASP A 184 6.63 13.80 3.33
N GLN A 185 6.68 13.74 2.00
CA GLN A 185 5.60 14.23 1.15
C GLN A 185 4.30 13.42 1.34
N LEU A 186 4.39 12.07 1.39
CA LEU A 186 3.25 11.21 1.68
C LEU A 186 2.64 11.50 3.05
N LYS A 187 3.48 11.65 4.08
CA LYS A 187 3.08 11.97 5.44
C LYS A 187 2.40 13.34 5.52
N ALA A 188 2.99 14.35 4.91
CA ALA A 188 2.41 15.70 4.86
C ALA A 188 1.05 15.69 4.16
N PHE A 189 0.92 14.96 3.04
CA PHE A 189 -0.36 14.79 2.36
C PHE A 189 -1.38 14.11 3.28
N ALA A 190 -1.07 12.95 3.86
CA ALA A 190 -2.00 12.21 4.71
C ALA A 190 -2.50 13.08 5.87
N THR A 191 -1.57 13.76 6.57
CA THR A 191 -1.87 14.67 7.68
C THR A 191 -2.79 15.82 7.23
N SER A 192 -2.56 16.41 6.06
CA SER A 192 -3.40 17.49 5.51
C SER A 192 -4.85 17.08 5.26
N ARG A 193 -5.09 15.77 5.14
CA ARG A 193 -6.41 15.16 4.91
C ARG A 193 -6.99 14.46 6.16
N GLN A 194 -6.47 14.79 7.35
CA GLN A 194 -6.86 14.13 8.62
C GLN A 194 -6.61 12.62 8.60
N GLY A 195 -5.70 12.18 7.75
CA GLY A 195 -5.25 10.81 7.61
C GLY A 195 -3.91 10.59 8.30
N SER A 196 -3.31 9.44 8.01
CA SER A 196 -2.01 9.05 8.57
C SER A 196 -1.20 8.25 7.58
N LEU A 197 0.12 8.27 7.77
CA LEU A 197 1.05 7.33 7.16
C LEU A 197 1.61 6.43 8.27
N LEU A 198 1.41 5.13 8.12
CA LEU A 198 1.96 4.08 8.99
C LEU A 198 3.05 3.34 8.25
N THR A 199 4.02 2.80 8.98
CA THR A 199 5.04 1.92 8.42
C THR A 199 4.95 0.56 9.09
N VAL A 200 4.89 -0.49 8.29
CA VAL A 200 4.98 -1.88 8.70
C VAL A 200 6.33 -2.43 8.22
N ASP A 201 7.13 -2.89 9.17
CA ASP A 201 8.40 -3.55 8.89
C ASP A 201 8.11 -4.95 8.33
N HIS A 202 8.50 -5.17 7.07
CA HIS A 202 8.27 -6.43 6.39
C HIS A 202 9.08 -7.59 6.96
N ASP A 203 10.21 -7.31 7.59
CA ASP A 203 11.10 -8.32 8.16
C ASP A 203 10.62 -8.83 9.53
N GLN A 204 9.54 -8.26 10.07
CA GLN A 204 8.95 -8.63 11.35
C GLN A 204 7.52 -9.16 11.19
N ASP A 205 7.04 -9.89 12.21
CA ASP A 205 5.64 -10.32 12.22
C ASP A 205 4.69 -9.12 12.19
N VAL A 206 3.76 -9.15 11.26
CA VAL A 206 2.80 -8.06 11.01
C VAL A 206 1.81 -7.89 12.16
N MET A 207 1.35 -9.00 12.76
CA MET A 207 0.27 -8.93 13.75
C MET A 207 0.62 -8.16 15.02
N PRO A 208 1.79 -8.36 15.65
CA PRO A 208 2.21 -7.54 16.79
C PRO A 208 2.36 -6.06 16.44
N GLN A 209 2.85 -5.74 15.23
CA GLN A 209 3.00 -4.35 14.78
C GLN A 209 1.64 -3.66 14.65
N LEU A 210 0.65 -4.33 14.05
CA LEU A 210 -0.70 -3.80 13.92
C LEU A 210 -1.36 -3.65 15.30
N ALA A 211 -1.22 -4.63 16.20
CA ALA A 211 -1.74 -4.53 17.56
C ALA A 211 -1.19 -3.28 18.28
N ALA A 212 0.13 -3.08 18.22
CA ALA A 212 0.76 -1.90 18.82
C ALA A 212 0.27 -0.56 18.20
N LEU A 213 -0.02 -0.54 16.91
CA LEU A 213 -0.58 0.64 16.23
C LEU A 213 -2.02 0.94 16.71
N PHE A 214 -2.83 -0.08 16.93
CA PHE A 214 -4.21 0.09 17.42
C PHE A 214 -4.29 0.43 18.92
N ASP A 215 -3.42 -0.17 19.74
CA ASP A 215 -3.37 0.09 21.19
C ASP A 215 -2.94 1.53 21.51
N ASN A 216 -2.10 2.13 20.67
CA ASN A 216 -1.68 3.54 20.82
C ASN A 216 -2.75 4.56 20.43
N GLY A 217 -3.98 4.14 20.12
CA GLY A 217 -5.20 4.96 20.17
C GLY A 217 -5.32 6.09 19.13
N GLY A 218 -4.52 6.10 18.06
CA GLY A 218 -4.51 7.20 17.10
C GLY A 218 -5.48 7.08 15.91
N TYR A 219 -6.17 5.95 15.72
CA TYR A 219 -6.78 5.63 14.42
C TYR A 219 -8.26 5.22 14.46
N LEU A 220 -8.82 5.12 15.65
CA LEU A 220 -10.25 4.83 15.86
C LEU A 220 -10.94 6.09 16.40
N VAL A 221 -11.36 6.96 15.51
CA VAL A 221 -12.37 8.00 15.79
C VAL A 221 -13.40 7.98 14.69
#